data_ed47fbc1d81ca3796f49c7525c281821
#
_entry.id   ed47fbc1d81ca3796f49c7525c281821
#
_cell.length_a   1.000
_cell.length_b   1.000
_cell.length_c   1.000
_cell.angle_alpha   90.00
_cell.angle_beta   90.00
_cell.angle_gamma   90.00
#
_symmetry.space_group_name_H-M   'P 1'
#
loop_
_entity.id
_entity.type
_entity.pdbx_description
1 polymer ?
#
loop_
_entity_poly.entity_id
_entity_poly.type
_entity_poly.pdbx_seq_one_letter_code
_entity_poly.pdbx_strand_id
1 'polypeptide(L)'
;MSSATLTETVKAAMKAAMKARDKERLGTIRLIQSEFKRIEVDERIEIDDARALAVLDKMIKQRRDSAQQYQAAERPELAAQEEREITVIQEFLPSQLSDVELDELIDAAIARA
;
A
#
# COMPACT_ATOMS: atom_id res chain seq x y z
N MET A 1 -5.87 -24.45 4.20
CA MET A 1 -5.80 -23.49 3.38
C MET A 1 -4.79 -22.48 3.65
N SER A 2 -3.90 -22.32 2.88
CA SER A 2 -2.89 -21.37 3.18
C SER A 2 -3.23 -20.05 2.56
N SER A 3 -2.87 -19.01 3.23
CA SER A 3 -3.09 -17.70 2.72
C SER A 3 -1.88 -17.35 1.91
N ALA A 4 -2.07 -16.59 0.89
CA ALA A 4 -0.95 -16.05 0.16
C ALA A 4 -0.18 -15.10 1.05
N THR A 5 1.13 -15.07 0.91
CA THR A 5 1.93 -14.08 1.62
C THR A 5 1.66 -12.72 1.00
N LEU A 6 2.06 -11.69 1.71
CA LEU A 6 1.87 -10.33 1.23
C LEU A 6 2.65 -10.10 -0.07
N THR A 7 3.85 -10.64 -0.16
CA THR A 7 4.64 -10.50 -1.39
C THR A 7 3.96 -11.21 -2.56
N GLU A 8 3.33 -12.36 -2.30
CA GLU A 8 2.59 -13.07 -3.33
C GLU A 8 1.34 -12.29 -3.75
N THR A 9 0.67 -11.68 -2.78
CA THR A 9 -0.51 -10.88 -3.06
C THR A 9 -0.15 -9.68 -3.94
N VAL A 10 0.97 -9.03 -3.65
CA VAL A 10 1.43 -7.90 -4.46
C VAL A 10 1.78 -8.37 -5.87
N LYS A 11 2.41 -9.54 -5.99
CA LYS A 11 2.75 -10.08 -7.29
C LYS A 11 1.50 -10.39 -8.11
N ALA A 12 0.50 -10.96 -7.47
CA ALA A 12 -0.76 -11.26 -8.16
C ALA A 12 -1.45 -9.97 -8.60
N ALA A 13 -1.41 -8.93 -7.77
CA ALA A 13 -1.99 -7.64 -8.13
C ALA A 13 -1.25 -7.01 -9.31
N MET A 14 0.07 -7.23 -9.39
CA MET A 14 0.84 -6.72 -10.51
C MET A 14 0.36 -7.36 -11.79
N LYS A 15 0.17 -8.68 -11.79
CA LYS A 15 -0.29 -9.38 -12.97
C LYS A 15 -1.68 -8.94 -13.38
N ALA A 16 -2.55 -8.71 -12.39
CA ALA A 16 -3.91 -8.24 -12.67
C ALA A 16 -3.89 -6.85 -13.29
N ALA A 17 -3.02 -5.96 -12.78
CA ALA A 17 -2.90 -4.62 -13.34
C ALA A 17 -2.36 -4.66 -14.76
N MET A 18 -1.44 -5.58 -15.04
CA MET A 18 -0.92 -5.74 -16.40
C MET A 18 -2.03 -6.19 -17.33
N LYS A 19 -2.85 -7.14 -16.91
CA LYS A 19 -3.94 -7.62 -17.72
C LYS A 19 -4.97 -6.54 -17.96
N ALA A 20 -5.24 -5.72 -16.96
CA ALA A 20 -6.21 -4.64 -17.08
C ALA A 20 -5.63 -3.42 -17.80
N ARG A 21 -4.34 -3.44 -18.08
CA ARG A 21 -3.63 -2.33 -18.72
C ARG A 21 -3.74 -1.06 -17.90
N ASP A 22 -3.76 -1.21 -16.59
CA ASP A 22 -3.86 -0.08 -15.66
C ASP A 22 -2.42 0.36 -15.34
N LYS A 23 -1.91 1.25 -16.17
CA LYS A 23 -0.50 1.63 -16.09
C LYS A 23 -0.14 2.34 -14.80
N GLU A 24 -1.05 3.16 -14.31
CA GLU A 24 -0.78 3.91 -13.09
C GLU A 24 -0.70 2.96 -11.90
N ARG A 25 -1.67 2.07 -11.80
CA ARG A 25 -1.68 1.10 -10.71
C ARG A 25 -0.48 0.18 -10.80
N LEU A 26 -0.16 -0.26 -12.01
CA LEU A 26 0.99 -1.14 -12.22
C LEU A 26 2.28 -0.44 -11.78
N GLY A 27 2.43 0.85 -12.11
CA GLY A 27 3.62 1.58 -11.71
C GLY A 27 3.80 1.63 -10.21
N THR A 28 2.71 1.89 -9.48
CA THR A 28 2.79 1.93 -8.01
C THR A 28 3.12 0.55 -7.45
N ILE A 29 2.50 -0.49 -7.99
CA ILE A 29 2.77 -1.86 -7.52
C ILE A 29 4.23 -2.21 -7.75
N ARG A 30 4.79 -1.80 -8.88
CA ARG A 30 6.20 -2.06 -9.16
C ARG A 30 7.13 -1.34 -8.20
N LEU A 31 6.72 -0.15 -7.73
CA LEU A 31 7.51 0.53 -6.71
C LEU A 31 7.54 -0.26 -5.42
N ILE A 32 6.41 -0.86 -5.04
CA ILE A 32 6.37 -1.72 -3.87
C ILE A 32 7.32 -2.89 -4.04
N GLN A 33 7.26 -3.54 -5.19
CA GLN A 33 8.13 -4.70 -5.45
C GLN A 33 9.60 -4.32 -5.44
N SER A 34 9.92 -3.13 -5.94
CA SER A 34 11.30 -2.65 -5.94
C SER A 34 11.81 -2.47 -4.52
N GLU A 35 10.97 -1.95 -3.63
CA GLU A 35 11.37 -1.78 -2.23
C GLU A 35 11.59 -3.14 -1.57
N PHE A 36 10.69 -4.09 -1.83
CA PHE A 36 10.86 -5.43 -1.28
C PHE A 36 12.17 -6.04 -1.76
N LYS A 37 12.43 -5.93 -3.06
CA LYS A 37 13.63 -6.51 -3.64
C LYS A 37 14.89 -5.86 -3.08
N ARG A 38 14.87 -4.55 -2.93
CA ARG A 38 16.02 -3.84 -2.41
C ARG A 38 16.39 -4.33 -1.01
N ILE A 39 15.36 -4.50 -0.16
CA ILE A 39 15.59 -4.96 1.19
C ILE A 39 16.08 -6.40 1.20
N GLU A 40 15.50 -7.24 0.36
CA GLU A 40 15.92 -8.64 0.30
C GLU A 40 17.37 -8.77 -0.11
N VAL A 41 17.78 -7.96 -1.07
CA VAL A 41 19.16 -8.00 -1.54
C VAL A 41 20.10 -7.41 -0.50
N ASP A 42 19.74 -6.26 0.06
CA ASP A 42 20.60 -5.58 1.03
C ASP A 42 20.80 -6.39 2.31
N GLU A 43 19.74 -7.01 2.77
CA GLU A 43 19.78 -7.73 4.05
C GLU A 43 19.92 -9.24 3.88
N ARG A 44 19.85 -9.71 2.64
CA ARG A 44 19.99 -11.14 2.33
C ARG A 44 18.94 -11.97 3.06
N ILE A 45 17.70 -11.51 2.98
CA ILE A 45 16.58 -12.19 3.62
C ILE A 45 15.44 -12.34 2.63
N GLU A 46 14.46 -13.14 3.02
CA GLU A 46 13.18 -13.15 2.32
C GLU A 46 12.28 -12.32 3.21
N ILE A 47 11.54 -11.39 2.61
CA ILE A 47 10.65 -10.55 3.38
C ILE A 47 9.44 -11.34 3.82
N ASP A 48 9.19 -11.39 5.12
CA ASP A 48 7.97 -11.98 5.64
C ASP A 48 6.87 -10.92 5.70
N ASP A 49 5.68 -11.32 6.09
CA ASP A 49 4.54 -10.40 6.10
C ASP A 49 4.73 -9.23 7.05
N ALA A 50 5.32 -9.47 8.21
CA ALA A 50 5.53 -8.38 9.16
C ALA A 50 6.46 -7.32 8.58
N ARG A 51 7.54 -7.75 7.92
CA ARG A 51 8.46 -6.79 7.33
C ARG A 51 7.81 -6.11 6.13
N ALA A 52 7.03 -6.86 5.34
CA ALA A 52 6.35 -6.29 4.19
C ALA A 52 5.37 -5.20 4.64
N LEU A 53 4.63 -5.43 5.72
CA LEU A 53 3.71 -4.43 6.24
C LEU A 53 4.45 -3.18 6.69
N ALA A 54 5.60 -3.36 7.33
CA ALA A 54 6.41 -2.21 7.75
C ALA A 54 6.88 -1.39 6.56
N VAL A 55 7.24 -2.07 5.47
CA VAL A 55 7.68 -1.38 4.26
C VAL A 55 6.53 -0.59 3.67
N LEU A 56 5.35 -1.20 3.57
CA LEU A 56 4.19 -0.51 3.02
C LEU A 56 3.82 0.71 3.87
N ASP A 57 3.87 0.56 5.18
CA ASP A 57 3.55 1.65 6.08
C ASP A 57 4.52 2.82 5.89
N LYS A 58 5.79 2.52 5.74
CA LYS A 58 6.80 3.54 5.53
C LYS A 58 6.58 4.24 4.19
N MET A 59 6.25 3.47 3.15
CA MET A 59 5.98 4.05 1.84
C MET A 59 4.81 5.02 1.89
N ILE A 60 3.77 4.67 2.66
CA ILE A 60 2.61 5.54 2.80
C ILE A 60 3.00 6.82 3.53
N LYS A 61 3.76 6.71 4.61
CA LYS A 61 4.19 7.89 5.34
C LYS A 61 5.02 8.83 4.50
N GLN A 62 5.92 8.28 3.71
CA GLN A 62 6.75 9.08 2.82
C GLN A 62 5.88 9.84 1.83
N ARG A 63 4.86 9.19 1.30
CA ARG A 63 4.00 9.83 0.31
C ARG A 63 3.08 10.85 0.93
N ARG A 64 2.65 10.64 2.17
CA ARG A 64 1.86 11.65 2.87
C ARG A 64 2.67 12.90 3.10
N ASP A 65 3.94 12.75 3.49
CA ASP A 65 4.82 13.89 3.66
C ASP A 65 5.00 14.63 2.34
N SER A 66 5.22 13.88 1.26
CA SER A 66 5.39 14.49 -0.05
C SER A 66 4.12 15.22 -0.48
N ALA A 67 2.96 14.61 -0.24
CA ALA A 67 1.69 15.24 -0.62
C ALA A 67 1.51 16.55 0.13
N GLN A 68 1.85 16.59 1.41
CA GLN A 68 1.73 17.81 2.18
C GLN A 68 2.67 18.89 1.65
N GLN A 69 3.88 18.51 1.28
CA GLN A 69 4.84 19.45 0.74
C GLN A 69 4.37 20.00 -0.60
N TYR A 70 3.78 19.16 -1.43
CA TYR A 70 3.26 19.61 -2.71
C TYR A 70 2.07 20.54 -2.52
N GLN A 71 1.21 20.26 -1.54
CA GLN A 71 0.10 21.16 -1.26
C GLN A 71 0.62 22.53 -0.80
N ALA A 72 1.61 22.52 0.08
CA ALA A 72 2.19 23.77 0.57
C ALA A 72 2.87 24.55 -0.55
N ALA A 73 3.40 23.84 -1.54
CA ALA A 73 4.06 24.47 -2.67
C ALA A 73 3.08 24.81 -3.80
N GLU A 74 1.80 24.62 -3.55
CA GLU A 74 0.75 24.90 -4.53
C GLU A 74 0.90 24.07 -5.79
N ARG A 75 1.22 22.79 -5.58
CA ARG A 75 1.31 21.82 -6.67
C ARG A 75 0.29 20.71 -6.44
N PRO A 76 -1.01 21.03 -6.57
CA PRO A 76 -2.03 20.03 -6.27
C PRO A 76 -2.02 18.82 -7.18
N GLU A 77 -1.54 18.95 -8.40
CA GLU A 77 -1.48 17.81 -9.30
C GLU A 77 -0.45 16.79 -8.82
N LEU A 78 0.66 17.25 -8.22
CA LEU A 78 1.67 16.35 -7.70
C LEU A 78 1.20 15.72 -6.39
N ALA A 79 0.51 16.51 -5.56
CA ALA A 79 -0.07 15.98 -4.34
C ALA A 79 -1.10 14.89 -4.65
N ALA A 80 -1.92 15.10 -5.67
CA ALA A 80 -2.93 14.13 -6.06
C ALA A 80 -2.29 12.82 -6.51
N GLN A 81 -1.17 12.90 -7.20
CA GLN A 81 -0.47 11.69 -7.61
C GLN A 81 0.03 10.90 -6.40
N GLU A 82 0.59 11.59 -5.41
CA GLU A 82 1.04 10.91 -4.20
C GLU A 82 -0.14 10.23 -3.51
N GLU A 83 -1.27 10.89 -3.48
CA GLU A 83 -2.46 10.32 -2.85
C GLU A 83 -3.00 9.11 -3.60
N ARG A 84 -2.92 9.11 -4.91
CA ARG A 84 -3.32 7.94 -5.69
C ARG A 84 -2.41 6.75 -5.39
N GLU A 85 -1.13 7.01 -5.23
CA GLU A 85 -0.18 5.95 -4.88
C GLU A 85 -0.46 5.41 -3.49
N ILE A 86 -0.79 6.30 -2.55
CA ILE A 86 -1.16 5.88 -1.20
C ILE A 86 -2.35 4.94 -1.25
N THR A 87 -3.35 5.28 -2.05
CA THR A 87 -4.56 4.46 -2.17
C THR A 87 -4.22 3.04 -2.63
N VAL A 88 -3.34 2.93 -3.62
CA VAL A 88 -2.94 1.61 -4.12
C VAL A 88 -2.18 0.83 -3.04
N ILE A 89 -1.26 1.49 -2.36
CA ILE A 89 -0.47 0.83 -1.33
C ILE A 89 -1.36 0.35 -0.19
N GLN A 90 -2.33 1.17 0.21
CA GLN A 90 -3.23 0.83 1.31
C GLN A 90 -4.05 -0.41 1.03
N GLU A 91 -4.27 -0.74 -0.22
CA GLU A 91 -5.04 -1.92 -0.56
C GLU A 91 -4.41 -3.19 -0.03
N PHE A 92 -3.11 -3.17 0.22
CA PHE A 92 -2.40 -4.35 0.69
C PHE A 92 -2.27 -4.40 2.20
N LEU A 93 -2.79 -3.41 2.91
CA LEU A 93 -2.69 -3.39 4.36
C LEU A 93 -3.93 -4.03 4.99
N PRO A 94 -3.74 -5.03 5.85
CA PRO A 94 -4.89 -5.65 6.52
C PRO A 94 -5.67 -4.65 7.35
N SER A 95 -5.00 -3.65 7.89
CA SER A 95 -5.66 -2.69 8.75
C SER A 95 -6.74 -1.91 8.01
N GLN A 96 -6.58 -1.70 6.72
CA GLN A 96 -7.59 -0.97 5.98
C GLN A 96 -8.88 -1.76 5.92
N LEU A 97 -8.76 -3.06 5.69
CA LEU A 97 -9.91 -3.92 5.65
C LEU A 97 -10.50 -4.00 7.03
N SER A 98 -9.65 -4.10 8.03
CA SER A 98 -10.11 -4.15 9.40
C SER A 98 -10.84 -2.89 9.79
N ASP A 99 -10.37 -1.76 9.35
CA ASP A 99 -11.01 -0.50 9.69
C ASP A 99 -12.42 -0.45 9.14
N VAL A 100 -12.61 -0.93 7.94
CA VAL A 100 -13.92 -0.96 7.35
C VAL A 100 -14.84 -1.85 8.16
N GLU A 101 -14.38 -3.02 8.51
CA GLU A 101 -15.17 -3.93 9.30
C GLU A 101 -15.42 -3.37 10.68
N LEU A 102 -14.42 -2.77 11.27
CA LEU A 102 -14.58 -2.22 12.58
C LEU A 102 -15.58 -1.08 12.60
N ASP A 103 -15.51 -0.24 11.60
CA ASP A 103 -16.46 0.85 11.54
C ASP A 103 -17.88 0.33 11.54
N GLU A 104 -18.10 -0.74 10.83
CA GLU A 104 -19.41 -1.32 10.78
C GLU A 104 -19.75 -1.95 12.11
N LEU A 105 -18.81 -2.65 12.66
CA LEU A 105 -19.03 -3.29 13.91
C LEU A 105 -19.10 -2.27 14.99
N ILE A 106 -18.21 -1.33 14.93
CA ILE A 106 -18.18 -0.34 15.95
C ILE A 106 -19.34 0.52 15.83
N ASP A 107 -19.81 0.82 14.70
CA ASP A 107 -20.97 1.59 14.60
C ASP A 107 -22.04 0.73 15.14
N ALA A 108 -21.87 -0.50 15.00
CA ALA A 108 -22.85 -1.39 15.52
C ALA A 108 -22.47 -1.65 16.93
N ALA A 109 -21.22 -1.80 17.17
CA ALA A 109 -20.81 -2.15 18.48
C ALA A 109 -20.22 -1.01 19.19
N ILE A 110 -19.68 -0.15 18.49
CA ILE A 110 -19.07 0.83 19.19
C ILE A 110 -19.76 1.88 19.22
N ALA A 111 -20.13 1.96 18.20
CA ALA A 111 -20.87 3.00 18.15
C ALA A 111 -21.62 2.38 18.95
N ARG A 112 -21.42 1.54 18.79
CA ARG A 112 -21.85 0.85 19.33
C ARG A 112 -21.26 0.67 20.28
N ALA A 113 -20.55 0.80 20.18
CA ALA A 113 -20.09 0.54 21.27
C ALA A 113 -20.59 1.57 21.78
#